data_54f9c06eb08cc568989c1b2c850e0817
#
_entry.id   54f9c06eb08cc568989c1b2c850e0817
#
_cell.length_a   1.000
_cell.length_b   1.000
_cell.length_c   1.000
_cell.angle_alpha   90.00
_cell.angle_beta   90.00
_cell.angle_gamma   90.00
#
_symmetry.space_group_name_H-M   'P 1'
#
loop_
_entity.id
_entity.type
_entity.pdbx_description
1 polymer ?
#
loop_
_entity_poly.entity_id
_entity_poly.type
_entity_poly.pdbx_seq_one_letter_code
_entity_poly.pdbx_strand_id
1 'polypeptide(L)'
;MAVMDEFKEEREALKNGTPRQKLAYFWYYYKWHVIISVIIIGMLVSFIYQYANRKDTAFNAVLLNASLLDQMSSEQPDFITDFAEKEGIDLNSSDITFDTSIRIVEDSMDEASVTSTQKLMVYVAANELDSMITDFDSFQKYANSSLFY
;
A
#
# COMPACT_ATOMS: atom_id res chain seq x y z
N MET A 1 -7.59 -8.56 -48.51
CA MET A 1 -9.06 -8.69 -48.39
C MET A 1 -9.54 -10.14 -48.19
N ALA A 2 -8.67 -11.15 -48.22
CA ALA A 2 -9.05 -12.57 -48.06
C ALA A 2 -9.35 -13.00 -46.58
N VAL A 3 -8.82 -12.33 -45.59
CA VAL A 3 -8.96 -12.73 -44.17
C VAL A 3 -10.37 -12.48 -43.61
N MET A 4 -11.10 -11.52 -44.16
CA MET A 4 -12.47 -11.22 -43.70
C MET A 4 -13.54 -12.16 -44.24
N ASP A 5 -13.29 -12.82 -45.36
CA ASP A 5 -14.27 -13.72 -45.97
C ASP A 5 -14.22 -15.12 -45.34
N GLU A 6 -13.04 -15.58 -44.93
CA GLU A 6 -12.85 -16.85 -44.20
C GLU A 6 -13.62 -16.87 -42.88
N PHE A 7 -13.66 -15.74 -42.17
CA PHE A 7 -14.44 -15.59 -40.94
C PHE A 7 -15.95 -15.51 -41.13
N LYS A 8 -16.44 -15.21 -42.33
CA LYS A 8 -17.90 -15.20 -42.60
C LYS A 8 -18.47 -16.61 -42.70
N GLU A 9 -17.79 -17.51 -43.41
CA GLU A 9 -18.22 -18.91 -43.55
C GLU A 9 -18.24 -19.63 -42.20
N GLU A 10 -17.23 -19.41 -41.36
CA GLU A 10 -17.19 -19.97 -39.99
C GLU A 10 -18.28 -19.40 -39.09
N ARG A 11 -18.60 -18.11 -39.21
CA ARG A 11 -19.69 -17.48 -38.43
C ARG A 11 -21.07 -18.00 -38.88
N GLU A 12 -21.26 -18.28 -40.15
CA GLU A 12 -22.51 -18.85 -40.65
C GLU A 12 -22.68 -20.31 -40.25
N ALA A 13 -21.61 -21.09 -40.23
CA ALA A 13 -21.61 -22.46 -39.70
C ALA A 13 -21.94 -22.50 -38.20
N LEU A 14 -21.49 -21.49 -37.43
CA LEU A 14 -21.77 -21.37 -36.00
C LEU A 14 -23.20 -20.90 -35.70
N LYS A 15 -23.90 -20.23 -36.62
CA LYS A 15 -25.31 -19.84 -36.40
C LYS A 15 -26.20 -21.05 -36.12
N ASN A 16 -25.94 -22.15 -36.79
CA ASN A 16 -26.68 -23.41 -36.70
C ASN A 16 -25.99 -24.45 -35.78
N GLY A 17 -24.86 -24.09 -35.16
CA GLY A 17 -24.10 -24.99 -34.30
C GLY A 17 -24.71 -25.17 -32.89
N THR A 18 -24.40 -26.30 -32.28
CA THR A 18 -24.82 -26.61 -30.93
C THR A 18 -24.16 -25.62 -29.92
N PRO A 19 -24.76 -25.36 -28.74
CA PRO A 19 -24.19 -24.48 -27.72
C PRO A 19 -22.74 -24.83 -27.35
N ARG A 20 -22.39 -26.12 -27.37
CA ARG A 20 -21.02 -26.59 -27.11
C ARG A 20 -20.02 -26.18 -28.19
N GLN A 21 -20.43 -26.23 -29.45
CA GLN A 21 -19.56 -25.79 -30.55
C GLN A 21 -19.32 -24.29 -30.55
N LYS A 22 -20.34 -23.49 -30.19
CA LYS A 22 -20.24 -22.04 -30.02
C LYS A 22 -19.29 -21.68 -28.86
N LEU A 23 -19.39 -22.40 -27.76
CA LEU A 23 -18.52 -22.19 -26.61
C LEU A 23 -17.05 -22.57 -26.91
N ALA A 24 -16.84 -23.69 -27.63
CA ALA A 24 -15.50 -24.14 -28.01
C ALA A 24 -14.83 -23.14 -28.97
N TYR A 25 -15.57 -22.62 -29.93
CA TYR A 25 -15.08 -21.59 -30.83
C TYR A 25 -14.73 -20.28 -30.11
N PHE A 26 -15.65 -19.83 -29.27
CA PHE A 26 -15.42 -18.65 -28.45
C PHE A 26 -14.14 -18.81 -27.59
N TRP A 27 -13.98 -19.96 -26.92
CA TRP A 27 -12.81 -20.24 -26.10
C TRP A 27 -11.53 -20.30 -26.93
N TYR A 28 -11.55 -20.87 -28.11
CA TYR A 28 -10.37 -20.95 -28.97
C TYR A 28 -9.86 -19.57 -29.42
N TYR A 29 -10.77 -18.68 -29.84
CA TYR A 29 -10.40 -17.34 -30.30
C TYR A 29 -10.21 -16.31 -29.20
N TYR A 30 -10.98 -16.38 -28.12
CA TYR A 30 -11.02 -15.34 -27.09
C TYR A 30 -10.39 -15.75 -25.76
N LYS A 31 -9.78 -16.92 -25.64
CA LYS A 31 -9.18 -17.40 -24.38
C LYS A 31 -8.25 -16.38 -23.72
N TRP A 32 -7.41 -15.73 -24.52
CA TRP A 32 -6.48 -14.73 -23.99
C TRP A 32 -7.18 -13.47 -23.49
N HIS A 33 -8.21 -13.01 -24.21
CA HIS A 33 -8.99 -11.85 -23.79
C HIS A 33 -9.79 -12.16 -22.54
N VAL A 34 -10.34 -13.36 -22.42
CA VAL A 34 -11.06 -13.81 -21.21
C VAL A 34 -10.12 -13.89 -20.03
N ILE A 35 -8.93 -14.49 -20.20
CA ILE A 35 -7.94 -14.60 -19.13
C ILE A 35 -7.50 -13.20 -18.66
N ILE A 36 -7.17 -12.32 -19.59
CA ILE A 36 -6.76 -10.93 -19.26
C ILE A 36 -7.90 -10.20 -18.54
N SER A 37 -9.14 -10.34 -19.01
CA SER A 37 -10.30 -9.71 -18.36
C SER A 37 -10.51 -10.22 -16.95
N VAL A 38 -10.37 -11.53 -16.72
CA VAL A 38 -10.48 -12.12 -15.36
C VAL A 38 -9.38 -11.58 -14.44
N ILE A 39 -8.15 -11.45 -14.94
CA ILE A 39 -7.04 -10.90 -14.17
C ILE A 39 -7.32 -9.43 -13.80
N ILE A 40 -7.78 -8.62 -14.77
CA ILE A 40 -8.10 -7.21 -14.53
C ILE A 40 -9.24 -7.07 -13.50
N ILE A 41 -10.30 -7.87 -13.64
CA ILE A 41 -11.41 -7.87 -12.68
C ILE A 41 -10.91 -8.30 -11.30
N GLY A 42 -10.09 -9.34 -11.20
CA GLY A 42 -9.48 -9.78 -9.95
C GLY A 42 -8.63 -8.70 -9.28
N MET A 43 -7.82 -7.97 -10.07
CA MET A 43 -7.07 -6.82 -9.57
C MET A 43 -7.99 -5.71 -9.05
N LEU A 44 -9.02 -5.34 -9.81
CA LEU A 44 -9.97 -4.31 -9.38
C LEU A 44 -10.69 -4.69 -8.09
N VAL A 45 -11.16 -5.92 -7.98
CA VAL A 45 -11.80 -6.43 -6.75
C VAL A 45 -10.81 -6.39 -5.58
N SER A 46 -9.55 -6.79 -5.79
CA SER A 46 -8.51 -6.72 -4.77
C SER A 46 -8.24 -5.28 -4.32
N PHE A 47 -8.16 -4.34 -5.26
CA PHE A 47 -8.00 -2.92 -4.93
C PHE A 47 -9.18 -2.36 -4.12
N ILE A 48 -10.41 -2.66 -4.53
CA ILE A 48 -11.61 -2.22 -3.82
C ILE A 48 -11.64 -2.81 -2.41
N TYR A 49 -11.31 -4.09 -2.27
CA TYR A 49 -11.26 -4.76 -0.98
C TYR A 49 -10.21 -4.16 -0.05
N GLN A 50 -9.00 -3.89 -0.55
CA GLN A 50 -7.93 -3.25 0.22
C GLN A 50 -8.31 -1.83 0.62
N TYR A 51 -8.93 -1.07 -0.28
CA TYR A 51 -9.37 0.29 0.02
C TYR A 51 -10.50 0.32 1.06
N ALA A 52 -11.48 -0.59 0.94
CA ALA A 52 -12.61 -0.67 1.87
C ALA A 52 -12.22 -1.15 3.28
N ASN A 53 -11.15 -1.97 3.37
CA ASN A 53 -10.65 -2.46 4.65
C ASN A 53 -9.43 -1.69 5.18
N ARG A 54 -9.09 -0.57 4.55
CA ARG A 54 -8.00 0.27 5.05
C ARG A 54 -8.47 0.96 6.33
N LYS A 55 -7.74 0.76 7.41
CA LYS A 55 -7.94 1.50 8.65
C LYS A 55 -7.39 2.91 8.48
N ASP A 56 -8.08 3.88 9.03
CA ASP A 56 -7.57 5.24 9.11
C ASP A 56 -6.49 5.31 10.19
N THR A 57 -5.39 6.00 9.93
CA THR A 57 -4.35 6.23 10.93
C THR A 57 -4.84 7.28 11.89
N ALA A 58 -5.11 6.88 13.13
CA ALA A 58 -5.55 7.80 14.18
C ALA A 58 -4.38 8.54 14.87
N PHE A 59 -3.20 7.91 14.87
CA PHE A 59 -1.99 8.52 15.43
C PHE A 59 -0.75 7.91 14.76
N ASN A 60 0.15 8.77 14.33
CA ASN A 60 1.41 8.37 13.71
C ASN A 60 2.59 9.07 14.37
N ALA A 61 3.42 8.30 15.05
CA ALA A 61 4.64 8.77 15.66
C ALA A 61 5.88 8.17 14.99
N VAL A 62 6.88 8.99 14.80
CA VAL A 62 8.19 8.56 14.30
C VAL A 62 9.18 8.56 15.47
N LEU A 63 9.88 7.45 15.63
CA LEU A 63 10.99 7.33 16.56
C LEU A 63 12.31 7.36 15.77
N LEU A 64 12.89 8.53 15.66
CA LEU A 64 14.11 8.73 14.89
C LEU A 64 15.32 8.23 15.69
N ASN A 65 16.17 7.43 15.04
CA ASN A 65 17.37 6.84 15.65
C ASN A 65 17.12 5.96 16.88
N ALA A 66 15.91 5.46 17.05
CA ALA A 66 15.53 4.63 18.19
C ALA A 66 16.06 3.21 18.05
N SER A 67 17.31 2.97 18.42
CA SER A 67 17.91 1.63 18.42
C SER A 67 17.35 0.69 19.51
N LEU A 68 16.59 1.22 20.45
CA LEU A 68 16.07 0.47 21.58
C LEU A 68 14.81 -0.36 21.28
N LEU A 69 14.12 -0.09 20.17
CA LEU A 69 12.87 -0.75 19.82
C LEU A 69 13.01 -1.81 18.72
N ASP A 70 14.21 -2.02 18.19
CA ASP A 70 14.50 -3.12 17.24
C ASP A 70 14.25 -4.52 17.85
N GLN A 71 14.03 -4.60 19.16
CA GLN A 71 13.72 -5.83 19.89
C GLN A 71 12.24 -5.99 20.24
N MET A 72 11.41 -5.04 19.89
CA MET A 72 9.98 -5.19 20.08
C MET A 72 9.45 -6.15 19.02
N SER A 73 9.17 -7.37 19.45
CA SER A 73 8.58 -8.44 18.67
C SER A 73 7.33 -7.95 17.92
N SER A 74 6.98 -8.64 16.87
CA SER A 74 5.83 -8.44 15.97
C SER A 74 4.44 -8.43 16.64
N GLU A 75 4.38 -8.54 17.94
CA GLU A 75 3.15 -8.36 18.72
C GLU A 75 3.02 -6.86 19.07
N GLN A 76 1.81 -6.38 18.97
CA GLN A 76 1.46 -4.99 19.27
C GLN A 76 1.91 -4.68 20.73
N PRO A 77 2.77 -3.69 20.94
CA PRO A 77 3.27 -3.40 22.29
C PRO A 77 2.10 -3.04 23.23
N ASP A 78 2.18 -3.48 24.48
CA ASP A 78 1.15 -3.20 25.50
C ASP A 78 0.86 -1.71 25.61
N PHE A 79 1.89 -0.85 25.44
CA PHE A 79 1.71 0.60 25.53
C PHE A 79 0.83 1.19 24.41
N ILE A 80 0.77 0.56 23.21
CA ILE A 80 -0.14 1.00 22.13
C ILE A 80 -1.58 0.75 22.57
N THR A 81 -1.84 -0.40 23.15
CA THR A 81 -3.17 -0.75 23.66
C THR A 81 -3.58 0.18 24.80
N ASP A 82 -2.68 0.43 25.75
CA ASP A 82 -2.92 1.35 26.86
C ASP A 82 -3.14 2.81 26.39
N PHE A 83 -2.39 3.23 25.37
CA PHE A 83 -2.56 4.55 24.76
C PHE A 83 -3.91 4.66 24.05
N ALA A 84 -4.26 3.66 23.24
CA ALA A 84 -5.54 3.63 22.53
C ALA A 84 -6.74 3.66 23.50
N GLU A 85 -6.66 2.92 24.60
CA GLU A 85 -7.73 2.88 25.61
C GLU A 85 -7.88 4.26 26.29
N LYS A 86 -6.78 4.92 26.64
CA LYS A 86 -6.80 6.24 27.28
C LYS A 86 -7.32 7.33 26.37
N GLU A 87 -6.97 7.29 25.09
CA GLU A 87 -7.39 8.29 24.10
C GLU A 87 -8.74 7.93 23.45
N GLY A 88 -9.33 6.76 23.79
CA GLY A 88 -10.61 6.33 23.24
C GLY A 88 -10.54 5.94 21.76
N ILE A 89 -9.39 5.50 21.29
CA ILE A 89 -9.16 5.07 19.90
C ILE A 89 -9.57 3.62 19.74
N ASP A 90 -10.50 3.35 18.82
CA ASP A 90 -10.90 1.99 18.47
C ASP A 90 -9.91 1.37 17.49
N LEU A 91 -9.05 0.48 17.97
CA LEU A 91 -8.06 -0.25 17.18
C LEU A 91 -8.65 -1.20 16.13
N ASN A 92 -9.99 -1.44 16.15
CA ASN A 92 -10.63 -2.21 15.08
C ASN A 92 -10.83 -1.37 13.83
N SER A 93 -11.12 -0.08 13.98
CA SER A 93 -11.41 0.87 12.90
C SER A 93 -10.24 1.77 12.55
N SER A 94 -9.35 2.01 13.51
CA SER A 94 -8.20 2.93 13.37
C SER A 94 -6.89 2.24 13.72
N ASP A 95 -5.81 2.77 13.20
CA ASP A 95 -4.45 2.27 13.44
C ASP A 95 -3.60 3.31 14.16
N ILE A 96 -2.70 2.85 15.03
CA ILE A 96 -1.70 3.66 15.70
C ILE A 96 -0.34 3.16 15.23
N THR A 97 0.42 4.04 14.61
CA THR A 97 1.72 3.68 14.03
C THR A 97 2.85 4.33 14.83
N PHE A 98 3.82 3.50 15.23
CA PHE A 98 5.10 3.95 15.74
C PHE A 98 6.20 3.48 14.78
N ASP A 99 6.65 4.37 13.93
CA ASP A 99 7.67 4.04 12.94
C ASP A 99 9.07 4.18 13.54
N THR A 100 9.72 3.05 13.74
CA THR A 100 11.10 2.94 14.27
C THR A 100 12.13 2.73 13.18
N SER A 101 11.69 2.65 11.91
CA SER A 101 12.57 2.32 10.79
C SER A 101 13.40 3.50 10.29
N ILE A 102 13.09 4.71 10.75
CA ILE A 102 13.77 5.94 10.32
C ILE A 102 15.07 6.11 11.10
N ARG A 103 16.17 5.93 10.36
CA ARG A 103 17.52 6.10 10.90
C ARG A 103 18.29 7.08 10.02
N ILE A 104 18.71 8.19 10.63
CA ILE A 104 19.47 9.24 9.95
C ILE A 104 20.78 9.41 10.70
N VAL A 105 21.88 9.06 10.02
CA VAL A 105 23.23 9.25 10.54
C VAL A 105 23.74 10.60 10.01
N GLU A 106 24.18 11.48 10.89
CA GLU A 106 24.73 12.76 10.51
C GLU A 106 25.98 12.56 9.65
N ASP A 107 26.11 13.43 8.65
CA ASP A 107 27.19 13.43 7.66
C ASP A 107 27.34 12.14 6.84
N SER A 108 26.40 11.23 6.93
CA SER A 108 26.36 10.05 6.09
C SER A 108 25.43 10.27 4.89
N MET A 109 25.99 10.16 3.68
CA MET A 109 25.23 10.08 2.44
C MET A 109 24.98 8.63 2.02
N ASP A 110 24.85 7.73 3.00
CA ASP A 110 24.47 6.35 2.70
C ASP A 110 23.01 6.27 2.24
N GLU A 111 22.71 5.25 1.46
CA GLU A 111 21.38 5.05 0.87
C GLU A 111 20.29 4.95 1.93
N ALA A 112 20.60 4.36 3.09
CA ALA A 112 19.68 4.21 4.20
C ALA A 112 19.29 5.56 4.83
N SER A 113 20.26 6.44 5.08
CA SER A 113 20.03 7.79 5.63
C SER A 113 19.26 8.67 4.65
N VAL A 114 19.58 8.59 3.35
CA VAL A 114 18.86 9.33 2.30
C VAL A 114 17.40 8.87 2.22
N THR A 115 17.17 7.56 2.19
CA THR A 115 15.82 6.98 2.14
C THR A 115 15.02 7.35 3.39
N SER A 116 15.63 7.29 4.58
CA SER A 116 15.01 7.67 5.84
C SER A 116 14.61 9.14 5.86
N THR A 117 15.48 10.01 5.37
CA THR A 117 15.19 11.45 5.25
C THR A 117 14.02 11.71 4.29
N GLN A 118 14.01 11.04 3.15
CA GLN A 118 12.90 11.16 2.19
C GLN A 118 11.58 10.68 2.80
N LYS A 119 11.60 9.56 3.52
CA LYS A 119 10.41 9.04 4.21
C LYS A 119 9.87 10.03 5.24
N LEU A 120 10.74 10.60 6.07
CA LEU A 120 10.35 11.62 7.04
C LEU A 120 9.73 12.84 6.35
N MET A 121 10.33 13.33 5.27
CA MET A 121 9.80 14.46 4.52
C MET A 121 8.43 14.17 3.90
N VAL A 122 8.18 12.94 3.47
CA VAL A 122 6.88 12.51 2.96
C VAL A 122 5.83 12.56 4.06
N TYR A 123 6.11 12.06 5.26
CA TYR A 123 5.18 12.14 6.39
C TYR A 123 4.82 13.58 6.76
N VAL A 124 5.81 14.46 6.78
CA VAL A 124 5.59 15.89 7.03
C VAL A 124 4.78 16.55 5.92
N ALA A 125 5.14 16.31 4.66
CA ALA A 125 4.45 16.90 3.52
C ALA A 125 3.00 16.40 3.36
N ALA A 126 2.75 15.15 3.75
CA ALA A 126 1.40 14.56 3.76
C ALA A 126 0.57 14.99 4.98
N ASN A 127 1.18 15.71 5.95
CA ASN A 127 0.56 16.04 7.23
C ASN A 127 0.08 14.78 7.99
N GLU A 128 0.87 13.71 7.88
CA GLU A 128 0.60 12.41 8.51
C GLU A 128 1.47 12.18 9.77
N LEU A 129 2.28 13.17 10.19
CA LEU A 129 3.15 13.07 11.36
C LEU A 129 2.56 13.84 12.52
N ASP A 130 2.09 13.12 13.55
CA ASP A 130 1.54 13.73 14.77
C ASP A 130 2.62 13.99 15.83
N SER A 131 3.61 13.09 15.91
CA SER A 131 4.67 13.21 16.92
C SER A 131 6.00 12.66 16.42
N MET A 132 7.08 13.28 16.86
CA MET A 132 8.44 12.79 16.62
C MET A 132 9.19 12.69 17.93
N ILE A 133 9.74 11.50 18.18
CA ILE A 133 10.62 11.23 19.31
C ILE A 133 12.03 11.03 18.76
N THR A 134 12.97 11.80 19.26
CA THR A 134 14.34 11.78 18.72
C THR A 134 15.36 12.17 19.79
N ASP A 135 16.65 11.98 19.50
CA ASP A 135 17.74 12.52 20.28
C ASP A 135 17.78 14.06 20.22
N PHE A 136 18.52 14.66 21.15
CA PHE A 136 18.56 16.12 21.29
C PHE A 136 19.17 16.82 20.06
N ASP A 137 20.20 16.24 19.46
CA ASP A 137 20.89 16.85 18.33
C ASP A 137 19.99 16.88 17.07
N SER A 138 19.33 15.78 16.80
CA SER A 138 18.33 15.69 15.74
C SER A 138 17.13 16.62 16.01
N PHE A 139 16.66 16.70 17.26
CA PHE A 139 15.60 17.65 17.63
C PHE A 139 16.00 19.09 17.32
N GLN A 140 17.19 19.52 17.74
CA GLN A 140 17.65 20.88 17.51
C GLN A 140 17.76 21.22 16.00
N LYS A 141 18.22 20.27 15.20
CA LYS A 141 18.33 20.40 13.75
C LYS A 141 16.96 20.62 13.10
N TYR A 142 16.00 19.78 13.42
CA TYR A 142 14.67 19.83 12.81
C TYR A 142 13.82 20.99 13.35
N ALA A 143 13.97 21.35 14.62
CA ALA A 143 13.34 22.54 15.18
C ALA A 143 13.83 23.83 14.52
N ASN A 144 15.14 23.93 14.24
CA ASN A 144 15.73 25.08 13.54
C ASN A 144 15.35 25.14 12.06
N SER A 145 14.98 24.03 11.45
CA SER A 145 14.54 23.96 10.05
C SER A 145 13.06 24.29 9.83
N SER A 146 12.34 24.72 10.90
CA SER A 146 10.90 25.00 10.87
C SER A 146 10.06 23.79 10.42
N LEU A 147 10.50 22.59 10.74
CA LEU A 147 9.77 21.37 10.47
C LEU A 147 8.55 21.21 11.39
N PHE A 148 8.61 21.85 12.58
CA PHE A 148 7.54 21.86 13.57
C PHE A 148 6.89 23.24 13.62
N TYR A 149 5.59 23.26 13.78
CA TYR A 149 4.79 24.47 13.99
C TYR A 149 4.50 24.66 15.45
#